data_9881168ac4f14037e8bf9ac5fb8a6482
#
_entry.id   9881168ac4f14037e8bf9ac5fb8a6482
#
_cell.length_a   1.000
_cell.length_b   1.000
_cell.length_c   1.000
_cell.angle_alpha   90.00
_cell.angle_beta   90.00
_cell.angle_gamma   90.00
#
_symmetry.space_group_name_H-M   'P 1'
#
loop_
_entity.id
_entity.type
_entity.pdbx_description
1 polymer ?
#
loop_
_entity_poly.entity_id
_entity_poly.type
_entity_poly.pdbx_seq_one_letter_code
_entity_poly.pdbx_strand_id
1 'polypeptide(L)'
;ADGSFRDLPAKHVDTGMGFERVASLIQNTKGFTDFSKKPSNYATDVFQPIFRKIEALCGKQYVDIYPGEGVEKSEALDEAIAFRVIADHIRTLSFSIADGILPGNNGRNYVLRRILRRAVKYGRTLGFTGESAFLPELVDTLIQEFGSVFPELPTRAAAIKETLATEEDSFNRTLDRGLQLFESTETENGVFPPAEAFKLYDTFGFPLDLTALLCRERGLTLDEAAVEQHMEAQRERARAAQKKTVVRALDLSTDAVTEFVGFDQDSVEAKILEVHTQDDQVLVITDKTVLFTEMGGQEGD
;
A
#
# COMPACT_ATOMS: atom_id res chain seq x y z
N ALA A 1 3.36 -2.44 32.76
CA ALA A 1 3.26 -3.89 32.91
C ALA A 1 4.39 -4.33 33.83
N ASP A 2 4.08 -5.10 34.88
CA ASP A 2 5.02 -5.56 35.92
C ASP A 2 5.80 -6.84 35.53
N GLY A 3 5.61 -7.33 34.29
CA GLY A 3 6.24 -8.55 33.77
C GLY A 3 5.60 -9.85 34.28
N SER A 4 4.48 -9.79 35.04
CA SER A 4 3.79 -10.98 35.53
C SER A 4 3.02 -11.68 34.41
N PHE A 5 2.95 -13.00 34.48
CA PHE A 5 2.10 -13.84 33.62
C PHE A 5 0.83 -14.20 34.37
N ARG A 6 -0.29 -14.16 33.65
CA ARG A 6 -1.60 -14.60 34.12
C ARG A 6 -2.08 -15.73 33.23
N ASP A 7 -2.56 -16.80 33.82
CA ASP A 7 -3.18 -17.90 33.08
C ASP A 7 -4.42 -17.41 32.31
N LEU A 8 -4.57 -17.90 31.08
CA LEU A 8 -5.78 -17.70 30.30
C LEU A 8 -6.94 -18.48 30.90
N PRO A 9 -8.19 -17.97 30.82
CA PRO A 9 -9.39 -18.67 31.31
C PRO A 9 -9.60 -20.06 30.68
N ALA A 10 -9.12 -20.23 29.43
CA ALA A 10 -9.05 -21.48 28.72
C ALA A 10 -7.66 -21.68 28.12
N LYS A 11 -7.20 -22.93 28.12
CA LYS A 11 -5.91 -23.27 27.50
C LYS A 11 -6.12 -23.42 26.01
N HIS A 12 -5.37 -22.60 25.26
CA HIS A 12 -5.35 -22.64 23.80
C HIS A 12 -3.95 -23.02 23.33
N VAL A 13 -3.89 -23.88 22.32
CA VAL A 13 -2.66 -24.19 21.60
C VAL A 13 -2.88 -23.77 20.16
N ASP A 14 -2.05 -22.86 19.68
CA ASP A 14 -2.00 -22.46 18.29
C ASP A 14 -0.60 -22.70 17.76
N THR A 15 -0.50 -23.24 16.55
CA THR A 15 0.78 -23.50 15.89
C THR A 15 0.77 -22.82 14.52
N GLY A 16 1.87 -22.14 14.21
CA GLY A 16 2.06 -21.50 12.90
C GLY A 16 3.38 -21.94 12.29
N MET A 17 3.36 -22.21 10.97
CA MET A 17 4.56 -22.54 10.22
C MET A 17 4.54 -21.75 8.90
N GLY A 18 5.67 -21.09 8.58
CA GLY A 18 5.77 -20.35 7.32
C GLY A 18 5.77 -21.31 6.13
N PHE A 19 4.80 -21.15 5.23
CA PHE A 19 4.67 -21.96 4.02
C PHE A 19 5.97 -22.03 3.22
N GLU A 20 6.57 -20.87 2.91
CA GLU A 20 7.80 -20.76 2.14
C GLU A 20 8.98 -21.43 2.85
N ARG A 21 9.04 -21.35 4.19
CA ARG A 21 10.11 -22.00 4.97
C ARG A 21 10.03 -23.50 4.88
N VAL A 22 8.82 -24.06 5.00
CA VAL A 22 8.60 -25.50 4.88
C VAL A 22 8.90 -25.97 3.47
N ALA A 23 8.37 -25.30 2.46
CA ALA A 23 8.62 -25.60 1.06
C ALA A 23 10.13 -25.57 0.76
N SER A 24 10.86 -24.55 1.24
CA SER A 24 12.29 -24.44 1.04
C SER A 24 13.08 -25.57 1.71
N LEU A 25 12.71 -25.94 2.93
CA LEU A 25 13.35 -27.07 3.60
C LEU A 25 13.14 -28.37 2.83
N ILE A 26 11.91 -28.66 2.43
CA ILE A 26 11.60 -29.90 1.70
C ILE A 26 12.33 -29.96 0.36
N GLN A 27 12.25 -28.89 -0.43
CA GLN A 27 12.79 -28.87 -1.80
C GLN A 27 14.32 -28.76 -1.82
N ASN A 28 14.90 -27.82 -1.06
CA ASN A 28 16.35 -27.59 -1.09
C ASN A 28 17.13 -28.72 -0.43
N THR A 29 16.51 -29.45 0.50
CA THR A 29 17.14 -30.62 1.16
C THR A 29 16.77 -31.96 0.51
N LYS A 30 16.07 -31.94 -0.63
CA LYS A 30 15.57 -33.15 -1.31
C LYS A 30 14.82 -34.11 -0.36
N GLY A 31 13.87 -33.55 0.39
CA GLY A 31 13.11 -34.31 1.39
C GLY A 31 13.93 -34.69 2.62
N PHE A 32 14.73 -33.75 3.14
CA PHE A 32 15.59 -33.93 4.34
C PHE A 32 16.74 -34.93 4.18
N THR A 33 17.21 -35.15 2.96
CA THR A 33 18.32 -36.07 2.66
C THR A 33 19.65 -35.37 2.31
N ASP A 34 19.61 -34.09 1.93
CA ASP A 34 20.76 -33.30 1.50
C ASP A 34 20.82 -31.96 2.23
N PHE A 35 21.78 -31.79 3.12
CA PHE A 35 22.01 -30.55 3.87
C PHE A 35 23.30 -29.83 3.45
N SER A 36 23.83 -30.13 2.27
CA SER A 36 25.08 -29.54 1.76
C SER A 36 24.97 -28.03 1.46
N LYS A 37 23.76 -27.52 1.24
CA LYS A 37 23.48 -26.09 0.96
C LYS A 37 22.53 -25.51 1.96
N LYS A 38 22.68 -24.21 2.25
CA LYS A 38 21.72 -23.45 3.04
C LYS A 38 20.40 -23.33 2.26
N PRO A 39 19.24 -23.74 2.83
CA PRO A 39 17.96 -23.60 2.17
C PRO A 39 17.62 -22.13 1.90
N SER A 40 17.06 -21.87 0.72
CA SER A 40 16.56 -20.56 0.30
C SER A 40 15.09 -20.66 -0.05
N ASN A 41 14.25 -19.77 0.51
CA ASN A 41 12.84 -19.66 0.14
C ASN A 41 12.69 -19.40 -1.37
N TYR A 42 13.61 -18.63 -1.93
CA TYR A 42 13.56 -18.19 -3.32
C TYR A 42 14.02 -19.26 -4.34
N ALA A 43 14.70 -20.31 -3.87
CA ALA A 43 15.09 -21.46 -4.69
C ALA A 43 14.02 -22.57 -4.68
N THR A 44 12.74 -22.18 -4.69
CA THR A 44 11.58 -23.07 -4.68
C THR A 44 10.69 -22.85 -5.88
N ASP A 45 9.81 -23.81 -6.17
CA ASP A 45 8.76 -23.70 -7.18
C ASP A 45 7.76 -22.55 -6.89
N VAL A 46 7.66 -22.11 -5.65
CA VAL A 46 6.84 -20.96 -5.24
C VAL A 46 7.31 -19.65 -5.90
N PHE A 47 8.62 -19.44 -6.04
CA PHE A 47 9.19 -18.19 -6.53
C PHE A 47 9.77 -18.30 -7.95
N GLN A 48 10.29 -19.43 -8.33
CA GLN A 48 10.99 -19.61 -9.60
C GLN A 48 10.15 -19.27 -10.84
N PRO A 49 8.85 -19.60 -10.94
CA PRO A 49 8.02 -19.19 -12.07
C PRO A 49 7.87 -17.66 -12.17
N ILE A 50 7.77 -16.97 -11.03
CA ILE A 50 7.67 -15.51 -10.97
C ILE A 50 8.99 -14.89 -11.45
N PHE A 51 10.15 -15.40 -11.01
CA PHE A 51 11.45 -14.92 -11.47
C PHE A 51 11.60 -15.07 -12.98
N ARG A 52 11.27 -16.23 -13.56
CA ARG A 52 11.30 -16.44 -15.01
C ARG A 52 10.42 -15.44 -15.78
N LYS A 53 9.25 -15.12 -15.23
CA LYS A 53 8.39 -14.09 -15.85
C LYS A 53 9.04 -12.71 -15.76
N ILE A 54 9.63 -12.33 -14.62
CA ILE A 54 10.36 -11.05 -14.48
C ILE A 54 11.56 -11.02 -15.43
N GLU A 55 12.35 -12.09 -15.53
CA GLU A 55 13.46 -12.23 -16.48
C GLU A 55 13.03 -12.01 -17.92
N ALA A 56 11.91 -12.61 -18.31
CA ALA A 56 11.35 -12.47 -19.66
C ALA A 56 10.91 -11.03 -19.96
N LEU A 57 10.45 -10.28 -18.94
CA LEU A 57 9.99 -8.91 -19.09
C LEU A 57 11.14 -7.90 -19.11
N CYS A 58 12.18 -8.08 -18.27
CA CYS A 58 13.27 -7.11 -18.12
C CYS A 58 14.55 -7.48 -18.89
N GLY A 59 14.66 -8.73 -19.37
CA GLY A 59 15.85 -9.21 -20.08
C GLY A 59 17.06 -9.50 -19.19
N LYS A 60 16.94 -9.35 -17.86
CA LYS A 60 17.98 -9.65 -16.87
C LYS A 60 17.76 -11.04 -16.27
N GLN A 61 18.81 -11.65 -15.70
CA GLN A 61 18.76 -12.98 -15.09
C GLN A 61 18.87 -12.89 -13.57
N TYR A 62 18.04 -13.64 -12.86
CA TYR A 62 18.16 -13.75 -11.41
C TYR A 62 19.41 -14.53 -10.99
N VAL A 63 20.19 -13.94 -10.10
CA VAL A 63 21.35 -14.58 -9.47
C VAL A 63 21.07 -14.80 -7.98
N ASP A 64 21.29 -16.01 -7.47
CA ASP A 64 20.97 -16.37 -6.08
C ASP A 64 22.09 -15.92 -5.12
N ILE A 65 22.27 -14.59 -5.01
CA ILE A 65 23.22 -13.94 -4.10
C ILE A 65 22.46 -13.15 -3.04
N TYR A 66 23.03 -13.08 -1.82
CA TYR A 66 22.40 -12.48 -0.66
C TYR A 66 23.32 -11.45 -0.02
N PRO A 67 22.76 -10.35 0.55
CA PRO A 67 23.56 -9.48 1.39
C PRO A 67 24.05 -10.23 2.63
N GLY A 68 25.27 -9.96 3.05
CA GLY A 68 25.86 -10.60 4.22
C GLY A 68 27.30 -10.17 4.45
N GLU A 69 27.90 -10.69 5.50
CA GLU A 69 29.30 -10.40 5.82
C GLU A 69 30.22 -10.91 4.69
N GLY A 70 31.11 -10.04 4.21
CA GLY A 70 32.04 -10.33 3.09
C GLY A 70 31.41 -10.23 1.69
N VAL A 71 30.15 -9.84 1.55
CA VAL A 71 29.51 -9.61 0.25
C VAL A 71 29.53 -8.12 -0.06
N GLU A 72 30.31 -7.74 -1.07
CA GLU A 72 30.40 -6.35 -1.52
C GLU A 72 29.09 -5.90 -2.22
N LYS A 73 28.74 -4.63 -2.05
CA LYS A 73 27.65 -4.03 -2.78
C LYS A 73 27.98 -4.04 -4.29
N SER A 74 27.06 -4.58 -5.08
CA SER A 74 27.21 -4.70 -6.53
C SER A 74 25.86 -4.59 -7.23
N GLU A 75 25.87 -4.23 -8.50
CA GLU A 75 24.67 -4.19 -9.34
C GLU A 75 23.94 -5.54 -9.33
N ALA A 76 24.66 -6.63 -9.44
CA ALA A 76 24.08 -7.99 -9.39
C ALA A 76 23.37 -8.28 -8.06
N LEU A 77 23.90 -7.78 -6.93
CA LEU A 77 23.24 -7.90 -5.63
C LEU A 77 21.97 -7.06 -5.56
N ASP A 78 22.03 -5.81 -6.06
CA ASP A 78 20.87 -4.91 -6.08
C ASP A 78 19.75 -5.48 -6.98
N GLU A 79 20.10 -6.04 -8.15
CA GLU A 79 19.18 -6.75 -9.03
C GLU A 79 18.57 -7.99 -8.36
N ALA A 80 19.38 -8.82 -7.69
CA ALA A 80 18.90 -10.00 -6.97
C ALA A 80 17.92 -9.61 -5.85
N ILE A 81 18.16 -8.49 -5.15
CA ILE A 81 17.24 -7.94 -4.15
C ILE A 81 15.94 -7.51 -4.84
N ALA A 82 16.03 -6.80 -5.98
CA ALA A 82 14.87 -6.33 -6.72
C ALA A 82 13.97 -7.48 -7.19
N PHE A 83 14.54 -8.55 -7.75
CA PHE A 83 13.80 -9.75 -8.12
C PHE A 83 13.01 -10.32 -6.95
N ARG A 84 13.66 -10.48 -5.78
CA ARG A 84 13.02 -11.03 -4.58
C ARG A 84 11.90 -10.15 -4.04
N VAL A 85 12.15 -8.84 -3.97
CA VAL A 85 11.14 -7.87 -3.51
C VAL A 85 9.91 -7.87 -4.41
N ILE A 86 10.10 -7.81 -5.73
CA ILE A 86 8.99 -7.82 -6.69
C ILE A 86 8.21 -9.14 -6.58
N ALA A 87 8.89 -10.28 -6.57
CA ALA A 87 8.23 -11.59 -6.52
C ALA A 87 7.46 -11.83 -5.21
N ASP A 88 7.99 -11.36 -4.08
CA ASP A 88 7.31 -11.43 -2.79
C ASP A 88 6.09 -10.48 -2.75
N HIS A 89 6.28 -9.24 -3.19
CA HIS A 89 5.27 -8.21 -3.12
C HIS A 89 4.09 -8.45 -4.05
N ILE A 90 4.32 -8.94 -5.28
CA ILE A 90 3.23 -9.23 -6.21
C ILE A 90 2.28 -10.31 -5.68
N ARG A 91 2.79 -11.31 -4.94
CA ARG A 91 1.96 -12.30 -4.26
C ARG A 91 1.09 -11.63 -3.20
N THR A 92 1.69 -10.88 -2.28
CA THR A 92 0.95 -10.14 -1.23
C THR A 92 -0.12 -9.24 -1.83
N LEU A 93 0.21 -8.47 -2.87
CA LEU A 93 -0.71 -7.56 -3.56
C LEU A 93 -1.88 -8.30 -4.18
N SER A 94 -1.60 -9.36 -4.95
CA SER A 94 -2.63 -10.11 -5.68
C SER A 94 -3.61 -10.80 -4.75
N PHE A 95 -3.15 -11.46 -3.70
CA PHE A 95 -4.01 -12.10 -2.71
C PHE A 95 -4.84 -11.07 -1.91
N SER A 96 -4.21 -9.98 -1.46
CA SER A 96 -4.94 -8.94 -0.72
C SER A 96 -6.02 -8.26 -1.55
N ILE A 97 -5.74 -7.98 -2.84
CA ILE A 97 -6.74 -7.39 -3.75
C ILE A 97 -7.84 -8.42 -4.06
N ALA A 98 -7.50 -9.70 -4.22
CA ALA A 98 -8.50 -10.77 -4.37
C ALA A 98 -9.44 -10.84 -3.17
N ASP A 99 -8.95 -10.60 -1.96
CA ASP A 99 -9.72 -10.52 -0.71
C ASP A 99 -10.49 -9.19 -0.55
N GLY A 100 -10.39 -8.27 -1.52
CA GLY A 100 -11.09 -6.99 -1.52
C GLY A 100 -10.38 -5.85 -0.78
N ILE A 101 -9.10 -6.00 -0.41
CA ILE A 101 -8.30 -4.93 0.17
C ILE A 101 -7.64 -4.15 -0.96
N LEU A 102 -8.04 -2.89 -1.16
CA LEU A 102 -7.49 -2.03 -2.20
C LEU A 102 -6.39 -1.10 -1.64
N PRO A 103 -5.37 -0.75 -2.44
CA PRO A 103 -4.41 0.28 -2.05
C PRO A 103 -5.11 1.60 -1.73
N GLY A 104 -4.70 2.27 -0.65
CA GLY A 104 -5.37 3.49 -0.20
C GLY A 104 -4.49 4.36 0.69
N ASN A 105 -5.09 5.38 1.32
CA ASN A 105 -4.36 6.36 2.12
C ASN A 105 -4.34 6.04 3.62
N ASN A 106 -5.19 5.11 4.09
CA ASN A 106 -5.40 4.87 5.51
C ASN A 106 -5.30 3.38 5.87
N GLY A 107 -4.92 3.09 7.12
CA GLY A 107 -4.97 1.76 7.71
C GLY A 107 -4.27 0.68 6.87
N ARG A 108 -4.91 -0.49 6.74
CA ARG A 108 -4.39 -1.63 5.96
C ARG A 108 -4.23 -1.32 4.46
N ASN A 109 -5.08 -0.45 3.92
CA ASN A 109 -5.04 -0.03 2.54
C ASN A 109 -3.75 0.77 2.23
N TYR A 110 -3.30 1.60 3.18
CA TYR A 110 -2.03 2.30 3.08
C TYR A 110 -0.82 1.36 3.11
N VAL A 111 -0.88 0.31 3.95
CA VAL A 111 0.17 -0.72 3.96
C VAL A 111 0.30 -1.37 2.59
N LEU A 112 -0.83 -1.71 1.95
CA LEU A 112 -0.83 -2.31 0.62
C LEU A 112 -0.26 -1.36 -0.44
N ARG A 113 -0.61 -0.06 -0.38
CA ARG A 113 -0.02 0.96 -1.26
C ARG A 113 1.49 1.10 -1.07
N ARG A 114 1.99 1.02 0.17
CA ARG A 114 3.43 1.04 0.45
C ARG A 114 4.17 -0.14 -0.18
N ILE A 115 3.60 -1.35 -0.08
CA ILE A 115 4.15 -2.57 -0.68
C ILE A 115 4.22 -2.42 -2.20
N LEU A 116 3.14 -1.94 -2.83
CA LEU A 116 3.09 -1.69 -4.27
C LEU A 116 4.17 -0.70 -4.73
N ARG A 117 4.24 0.46 -4.10
CA ARG A 117 5.22 1.51 -4.46
C ARG A 117 6.66 1.05 -4.27
N ARG A 118 6.91 0.20 -3.29
CA ARG A 118 8.22 -0.44 -3.11
C ARG A 118 8.55 -1.36 -4.27
N ALA A 119 7.61 -2.21 -4.71
CA ALA A 119 7.81 -3.08 -5.86
C ALA A 119 8.10 -2.27 -7.14
N VAL A 120 7.34 -1.19 -7.38
CA VAL A 120 7.54 -0.30 -8.54
C VAL A 120 8.93 0.36 -8.50
N LYS A 121 9.39 0.85 -7.35
CA LYS A 121 10.75 1.40 -7.19
C LYS A 121 11.82 0.37 -7.56
N TYR A 122 11.68 -0.86 -7.08
CA TYR A 122 12.63 -1.91 -7.43
C TYR A 122 12.54 -2.34 -8.90
N GLY A 123 11.42 -2.11 -9.55
CA GLY A 123 11.30 -2.24 -11.01
C GLY A 123 12.30 -1.36 -11.75
N ARG A 124 12.59 -0.13 -11.27
CA ARG A 124 13.62 0.73 -11.86
C ARG A 124 15.01 0.10 -11.82
N THR A 125 15.36 -0.62 -10.76
CA THR A 125 16.62 -1.37 -10.65
C THR A 125 16.75 -2.45 -11.73
N LEU A 126 15.64 -3.05 -12.14
CA LEU A 126 15.61 -4.04 -13.21
C LEU A 126 15.45 -3.44 -14.62
N GLY A 127 15.33 -2.12 -14.74
CA GLY A 127 15.25 -1.42 -16.03
C GLY A 127 13.83 -1.17 -16.54
N PHE A 128 12.80 -1.40 -15.76
CA PHE A 128 11.44 -0.98 -16.13
C PHE A 128 11.34 0.56 -16.13
N THR A 129 11.01 1.16 -17.27
CA THR A 129 11.04 2.63 -17.46
C THR A 129 9.80 3.33 -16.90
N GLY A 130 8.70 2.59 -16.68
CA GLY A 130 7.41 3.14 -16.27
C GLY A 130 6.58 3.72 -17.41
N GLU A 131 6.96 3.47 -18.66
CA GLU A 131 6.12 3.76 -19.83
C GLU A 131 4.84 2.90 -19.83
N SER A 132 4.93 1.70 -19.27
CA SER A 132 3.80 0.82 -19.01
C SER A 132 3.96 0.11 -17.66
N ALA A 133 2.84 -0.20 -17.01
CA ALA A 133 2.84 -0.97 -15.78
C ALA A 133 3.29 -2.42 -16.05
N PHE A 134 4.22 -2.93 -15.24
CA PHE A 134 4.74 -4.31 -15.37
C PHE A 134 4.13 -5.28 -14.34
N LEU A 135 3.67 -4.79 -13.20
CA LEU A 135 3.09 -5.64 -12.16
C LEU A 135 1.88 -6.45 -12.63
N PRO A 136 0.96 -5.90 -13.45
CA PRO A 136 -0.16 -6.67 -13.99
C PRO A 136 0.26 -7.89 -14.83
N GLU A 137 1.42 -7.82 -15.51
CA GLU A 137 1.94 -8.90 -16.33
C GLU A 137 2.37 -10.13 -15.53
N LEU A 138 2.61 -9.96 -14.22
CA LEU A 138 2.99 -11.04 -13.32
C LEU A 138 1.78 -11.83 -12.78
N VAL A 139 0.57 -11.25 -12.86
CA VAL A 139 -0.64 -11.83 -12.26
C VAL A 139 -1.01 -13.17 -12.90
N ASP A 140 -0.86 -13.32 -14.22
CA ASP A 140 -1.18 -14.58 -14.90
C ASP A 140 -0.28 -15.73 -14.43
N THR A 141 0.99 -15.44 -14.13
CA THR A 141 1.90 -16.43 -13.54
C THR A 141 1.41 -16.88 -12.16
N LEU A 142 0.94 -15.96 -11.32
CA LEU A 142 0.36 -16.32 -10.03
C LEU A 142 -0.90 -17.16 -10.16
N ILE A 143 -1.77 -16.83 -11.12
CA ILE A 143 -2.98 -17.60 -11.39
C ILE A 143 -2.63 -19.01 -11.86
N GLN A 144 -1.63 -19.15 -12.71
CA GLN A 144 -1.15 -20.45 -13.19
C GLN A 144 -0.63 -21.32 -12.04
N GLU A 145 0.16 -20.73 -11.12
CA GLU A 145 0.80 -21.48 -10.04
C GLU A 145 -0.16 -21.74 -8.86
N PHE A 146 -1.03 -20.79 -8.53
CA PHE A 146 -1.82 -20.83 -7.29
C PHE A 146 -3.33 -20.94 -7.53
N GLY A 147 -3.83 -20.63 -8.73
CA GLY A 147 -5.27 -20.52 -8.99
C GLY A 147 -6.07 -21.83 -8.83
N SER A 148 -5.43 -23.00 -8.93
CA SER A 148 -6.09 -24.28 -8.67
C SER A 148 -6.41 -24.50 -7.18
N VAL A 149 -5.65 -23.87 -6.30
CA VAL A 149 -5.82 -23.96 -4.82
C VAL A 149 -6.58 -22.75 -4.29
N PHE A 150 -6.39 -21.58 -4.93
CA PHE A 150 -6.96 -20.29 -4.53
C PHE A 150 -7.83 -19.74 -5.66
N PRO A 151 -9.09 -20.18 -5.79
CA PRO A 151 -9.98 -19.83 -6.90
C PRO A 151 -10.36 -18.34 -6.97
N GLU A 152 -10.16 -17.59 -5.89
CA GLU A 152 -10.32 -16.14 -5.85
C GLU A 152 -9.35 -15.41 -6.79
N LEU A 153 -8.15 -15.92 -7.03
CA LEU A 153 -7.17 -15.32 -7.93
C LEU A 153 -7.67 -15.27 -9.38
N PRO A 154 -8.04 -16.40 -10.03
CA PRO A 154 -8.60 -16.33 -11.39
C PRO A 154 -9.94 -15.61 -11.43
N THR A 155 -10.80 -15.75 -10.42
CA THR A 155 -12.10 -15.08 -10.36
C THR A 155 -11.98 -13.57 -10.37
N ARG A 156 -10.96 -13.02 -9.70
CA ARG A 156 -10.73 -11.58 -9.57
C ARG A 156 -9.57 -11.06 -10.44
N ALA A 157 -9.08 -11.84 -11.39
CA ALA A 157 -7.90 -11.51 -12.20
C ALA A 157 -7.97 -10.13 -12.85
N ALA A 158 -9.12 -9.77 -13.44
CA ALA A 158 -9.31 -8.47 -14.08
C ALA A 158 -9.18 -7.31 -13.07
N ALA A 159 -9.85 -7.42 -11.92
CA ALA A 159 -9.81 -6.40 -10.87
C ALA A 159 -8.41 -6.26 -10.26
N ILE A 160 -7.67 -7.37 -10.08
CA ILE A 160 -6.28 -7.35 -9.60
C ILE A 160 -5.41 -6.58 -10.58
N LYS A 161 -5.46 -6.93 -11.87
CA LYS A 161 -4.65 -6.30 -12.92
C LYS A 161 -4.96 -4.81 -13.06
N GLU A 162 -6.24 -4.43 -13.08
CA GLU A 162 -6.68 -3.04 -13.19
C GLU A 162 -6.22 -2.20 -11.98
N THR A 163 -6.36 -2.73 -10.77
CA THR A 163 -5.91 -2.06 -9.55
C THR A 163 -4.40 -1.84 -9.56
N LEU A 164 -3.63 -2.87 -9.92
CA LEU A 164 -2.18 -2.78 -10.01
C LEU A 164 -1.73 -1.78 -11.07
N ALA A 165 -2.32 -1.82 -12.28
CA ALA A 165 -2.01 -0.90 -13.36
C ALA A 165 -2.27 0.56 -12.94
N THR A 166 -3.46 0.83 -12.40
CA THR A 166 -3.86 2.19 -12.00
C THR A 166 -2.92 2.78 -10.94
N GLU A 167 -2.59 2.01 -9.91
CA GLU A 167 -1.71 2.47 -8.83
C GLU A 167 -0.25 2.60 -9.29
N GLU A 168 0.23 1.67 -10.12
CA GLU A 168 1.58 1.71 -10.69
C GLU A 168 1.75 2.90 -11.62
N ASP A 169 0.83 3.12 -12.57
CA ASP A 169 0.84 4.27 -13.49
C ASP A 169 0.76 5.59 -12.74
N SER A 170 -0.08 5.66 -11.71
CA SER A 170 -0.19 6.85 -10.87
C SER A 170 1.13 7.18 -10.17
N PHE A 171 1.83 6.18 -9.66
CA PHE A 171 3.12 6.39 -8.99
C PHE A 171 4.25 6.65 -9.97
N ASN A 172 4.26 6.00 -11.14
CA ASN A 172 5.26 6.21 -12.18
C ASN A 172 5.35 7.68 -12.63
N ARG A 173 4.21 8.41 -12.66
CA ARG A 173 4.19 9.85 -13.03
C ARG A 173 5.04 10.73 -12.15
N THR A 174 5.26 10.33 -10.90
CA THR A 174 6.00 11.12 -9.90
C THR A 174 7.31 10.48 -9.47
N LEU A 175 7.46 9.16 -9.68
CA LEU A 175 8.61 8.39 -9.18
C LEU A 175 9.95 8.95 -9.66
N ASP A 176 10.13 9.15 -10.95
CA ASP A 176 11.43 9.57 -11.49
C ASP A 176 11.82 10.97 -11.03
N ARG A 177 10.85 11.90 -10.95
CA ARG A 177 11.07 13.24 -10.38
C ARG A 177 11.38 13.19 -8.89
N GLY A 178 10.72 12.32 -8.14
CA GLY A 178 11.01 12.12 -6.72
C GLY A 178 12.39 11.51 -6.50
N LEU A 179 12.82 10.56 -7.32
CA LEU A 179 14.17 10.01 -7.29
C LEU A 179 15.22 11.10 -7.62
N GLN A 180 14.97 11.92 -8.64
CA GLN A 180 15.86 13.07 -8.97
C GLN A 180 15.95 14.06 -7.82
N LEU A 181 14.83 14.38 -7.16
CA LEU A 181 14.85 15.24 -5.97
C LEU A 181 15.70 14.62 -4.87
N PHE A 182 15.48 13.32 -4.57
CA PHE A 182 16.28 12.63 -3.57
C PHE A 182 17.77 12.64 -3.90
N GLU A 183 18.11 12.43 -5.18
CA GLU A 183 19.49 12.41 -5.65
C GLU A 183 20.19 13.76 -5.61
N SER A 184 19.48 14.84 -5.93
CA SER A 184 20.00 16.20 -5.96
C SER A 184 19.95 16.92 -4.60
N THR A 185 19.32 16.32 -3.59
CA THR A 185 19.22 16.95 -2.27
C THR A 185 20.58 16.94 -1.57
N GLU A 186 21.06 18.12 -1.19
CA GLU A 186 22.25 18.28 -0.37
C GLU A 186 21.99 17.74 1.03
N THR A 187 22.96 17.03 1.57
CA THR A 187 22.87 16.43 2.92
C THR A 187 23.98 16.99 3.81
N GLU A 188 23.63 17.36 5.02
CA GLU A 188 24.60 17.81 6.03
C GLU A 188 24.84 16.69 7.04
N ASN A 189 26.10 16.43 7.36
CA ASN A 189 26.52 15.41 8.34
C ASN A 189 25.94 14.02 8.10
N GLY A 190 25.65 13.65 6.85
CA GLY A 190 25.04 12.36 6.52
C GLY A 190 23.57 12.23 6.89
N VAL A 191 22.88 13.35 7.17
CA VAL A 191 21.44 13.39 7.49
C VAL A 191 20.67 13.92 6.28
N PHE A 192 19.64 13.19 5.88
CA PHE A 192 18.72 13.64 4.84
C PHE A 192 17.72 14.65 5.45
N PRO A 193 17.50 15.83 4.80
CA PRO A 193 16.65 16.86 5.38
C PRO A 193 15.20 16.41 5.56
N PRO A 194 14.60 16.52 6.77
CA PRO A 194 13.20 16.10 7.01
C PRO A 194 12.18 16.84 6.16
N ALA A 195 12.41 18.11 5.83
CA ALA A 195 11.54 18.89 4.94
C ALA A 195 11.50 18.33 3.52
N GLU A 196 12.64 17.89 2.97
CA GLU A 196 12.67 17.26 1.65
C GLU A 196 12.08 15.84 1.68
N ALA A 197 12.25 15.10 2.78
CA ALA A 197 11.57 13.83 2.99
C ALA A 197 10.05 14.00 3.07
N PHE A 198 9.57 15.03 3.73
CA PHE A 198 8.14 15.40 3.74
C PHE A 198 7.64 15.78 2.34
N LYS A 199 8.41 16.53 1.56
CA LYS A 199 8.06 16.89 0.17
C LYS A 199 8.00 15.66 -0.74
N LEU A 200 8.91 14.68 -0.56
CA LEU A 200 8.83 13.38 -1.24
C LEU A 200 7.52 12.66 -0.92
N TYR A 201 7.08 12.70 0.34
CA TYR A 201 5.83 12.11 0.77
C TYR A 201 4.60 12.83 0.20
N ASP A 202 4.51 14.15 0.41
CA ASP A 202 3.32 14.96 0.11
C ASP A 202 3.13 15.19 -1.40
N THR A 203 4.22 15.48 -2.12
CA THR A 203 4.16 15.88 -3.54
C THR A 203 4.39 14.71 -4.49
N PHE A 204 5.33 13.83 -4.16
CA PHE A 204 5.73 12.74 -5.06
C PHE A 204 5.17 11.38 -4.65
N GLY A 205 4.46 11.31 -3.52
CA GLY A 205 3.81 10.10 -3.06
C GLY A 205 4.78 9.02 -2.56
N PHE A 206 5.99 9.39 -2.14
CA PHE A 206 6.93 8.45 -1.53
C PHE A 206 6.47 8.11 -0.11
N PRO A 207 6.11 6.85 0.20
CA PRO A 207 5.91 6.47 1.59
C PRO A 207 7.18 6.73 2.41
N LEU A 208 7.03 7.13 3.68
CA LEU A 208 8.18 7.48 4.52
C LEU A 208 9.20 6.34 4.63
N ASP A 209 8.73 5.10 4.72
CA ASP A 209 9.60 3.91 4.75
C ASP A 209 10.39 3.71 3.45
N LEU A 210 9.87 4.16 2.31
CA LEU A 210 10.59 4.15 1.04
C LEU A 210 11.72 5.18 1.06
N THR A 211 11.45 6.40 1.55
CA THR A 211 12.48 7.43 1.73
C THR A 211 13.55 6.96 2.72
N ALA A 212 13.15 6.36 3.85
CA ALA A 212 14.08 5.78 4.82
C ALA A 212 14.91 4.63 4.22
N LEU A 213 14.33 3.84 3.32
CA LEU A 213 15.07 2.80 2.58
C LEU A 213 16.12 3.41 1.66
N LEU A 214 15.76 4.43 0.87
CA LEU A 214 16.69 5.15 -0.01
C LEU A 214 17.84 5.78 0.79
N CYS A 215 17.54 6.37 1.95
CA CYS A 215 18.56 6.89 2.86
C CYS A 215 19.55 5.78 3.30
N ARG A 216 19.04 4.64 3.75
CA ARG A 216 19.90 3.50 4.14
C ARG A 216 20.75 2.95 2.99
N GLU A 217 20.20 2.86 1.78
CA GLU A 217 20.93 2.42 0.59
C GLU A 217 22.13 3.33 0.27
N ARG A 218 22.05 4.62 0.66
CA ARG A 218 23.13 5.62 0.50
C ARG A 218 23.98 5.87 1.75
N GLY A 219 23.72 5.16 2.82
CA GLY A 219 24.42 5.38 4.10
C GLY A 219 24.03 6.70 4.79
N LEU A 220 22.86 7.23 4.49
CA LEU A 220 22.28 8.43 5.12
C LEU A 220 21.36 8.03 6.27
N THR A 221 21.20 8.93 7.23
CA THR A 221 20.20 8.83 8.30
C THR A 221 19.02 9.74 7.98
N LEU A 222 17.84 9.39 8.50
CA LEU A 222 16.61 10.18 8.40
C LEU A 222 16.00 10.32 9.78
N ASP A 223 15.72 11.56 10.19
CA ASP A 223 14.92 11.84 11.39
C ASP A 223 13.42 11.69 11.06
N GLU A 224 12.92 10.47 11.24
CA GLU A 224 11.50 10.14 10.95
C GLU A 224 10.56 10.92 11.90
N ALA A 225 10.96 11.24 13.12
CA ALA A 225 10.14 12.00 14.05
C ALA A 225 9.97 13.46 13.59
N ALA A 226 11.02 14.07 13.05
CA ALA A 226 10.93 15.41 12.47
C ALA A 226 10.05 15.42 11.19
N VAL A 227 10.09 14.36 10.37
CA VAL A 227 9.19 14.24 9.22
C VAL A 227 7.73 14.12 9.66
N GLU A 228 7.45 13.31 10.71
CA GLU A 228 6.09 13.16 11.25
C GLU A 228 5.53 14.49 11.79
N GLN A 229 6.36 15.36 12.35
CA GLN A 229 5.94 16.73 12.74
C GLN A 229 5.49 17.56 11.54
N HIS A 230 6.19 17.48 10.39
CA HIS A 230 5.75 18.13 9.15
C HIS A 230 4.43 17.56 8.65
N MET A 231 4.23 16.24 8.75
CA MET A 231 2.98 15.56 8.36
C MET A 231 1.81 16.00 9.24
N GLU A 232 2.00 16.08 10.56
CA GLU A 232 0.94 16.53 11.47
C GLU A 232 0.59 18.01 11.27
N ALA A 233 1.58 18.87 11.08
CA ALA A 233 1.33 20.28 10.76
C ALA A 233 0.55 20.45 9.46
N GLN A 234 0.74 19.58 8.48
CA GLN A 234 -0.05 19.57 7.23
C GLN A 234 -1.48 19.09 7.49
N ARG A 235 -1.66 18.00 8.26
CA ARG A 235 -2.99 17.50 8.66
C ARG A 235 -3.80 18.56 9.41
N GLU A 236 -3.16 19.28 10.33
CA GLU A 236 -3.81 20.39 11.06
C GLU A 236 -4.25 21.52 10.15
N ARG A 237 -3.40 21.90 9.18
CA ARG A 237 -3.76 22.90 8.15
C ARG A 237 -4.94 22.44 7.28
N ALA A 238 -4.94 21.17 6.86
CA ALA A 238 -6.03 20.59 6.09
C ALA A 238 -7.34 20.57 6.89
N ARG A 239 -7.31 20.14 8.17
CA ARG A 239 -8.47 20.19 9.07
C ARG A 239 -8.97 21.61 9.30
N ALA A 240 -8.07 22.59 9.45
CA ALA A 240 -8.44 23.99 9.63
C ALA A 240 -9.05 24.59 8.34
N ALA A 241 -8.61 24.15 7.16
CA ALA A 241 -9.19 24.54 5.88
C ALA A 241 -10.58 23.91 5.67
N GLN A 242 -10.75 22.62 6.00
CA GLN A 242 -12.07 21.96 5.98
C GLN A 242 -13.08 22.62 6.91
N LYS A 243 -12.66 22.99 8.14
CA LYS A 243 -13.56 23.72 9.06
C LYS A 243 -14.04 25.07 8.53
N LYS A 244 -13.36 25.68 7.55
CA LYS A 244 -13.83 26.88 6.87
C LYS A 244 -14.85 26.59 5.76
N THR A 245 -14.92 25.35 5.29
CA THR A 245 -15.85 24.91 4.23
C THR A 245 -17.07 24.16 4.81
N VAL A 246 -17.05 23.79 6.10
CA VAL A 246 -18.27 23.36 6.79
C VAL A 246 -19.20 24.56 6.76
N VAL A 247 -20.23 24.46 5.94
CA VAL A 247 -21.42 25.32 5.98
C VAL A 247 -21.71 25.52 7.46
N ARG A 248 -21.66 26.79 7.93
CA ARG A 248 -22.14 27.12 9.28
C ARG A 248 -23.47 26.42 9.43
N ALA A 249 -23.53 25.45 10.37
CA ALA A 249 -24.82 24.95 10.80
C ALA A 249 -25.62 26.19 11.09
N LEU A 250 -26.60 26.47 10.26
CA LEU A 250 -27.52 27.58 10.45
C LEU A 250 -28.10 27.34 11.83
N ASP A 251 -28.05 28.37 12.67
CA ASP A 251 -28.65 28.33 14.00
C ASP A 251 -30.17 28.42 13.77
N LEU A 252 -30.73 27.34 13.18
CA LEU A 252 -32.14 27.19 12.90
C LEU A 252 -32.78 26.60 14.14
N SER A 253 -33.52 27.38 14.87
CA SER A 253 -34.46 26.82 15.84
C SER A 253 -35.67 26.29 15.08
N THR A 254 -35.64 25.02 14.74
CA THR A 254 -36.74 24.31 14.10
C THR A 254 -37.08 23.06 14.90
N ASP A 255 -38.39 22.81 15.05
CA ASP A 255 -38.92 21.56 15.60
C ASP A 255 -39.22 20.52 14.50
N ALA A 256 -38.95 20.84 13.23
CA ALA A 256 -39.19 19.96 12.10
C ALA A 256 -38.19 18.80 12.11
N VAL A 257 -38.70 17.57 11.97
CA VAL A 257 -37.90 16.34 11.92
C VAL A 257 -37.98 15.74 10.53
N THR A 258 -36.84 15.43 9.94
CA THR A 258 -36.73 14.76 8.64
C THR A 258 -36.43 13.26 8.89
N GLU A 259 -37.24 12.38 8.34
CA GLU A 259 -37.00 10.92 8.35
C GLU A 259 -36.04 10.55 7.24
N PHE A 260 -34.92 9.87 7.58
CA PHE A 260 -34.01 9.32 6.59
C PHE A 260 -34.48 7.96 6.11
N VAL A 261 -34.72 7.80 4.80
CA VAL A 261 -35.22 6.56 4.19
C VAL A 261 -34.26 5.98 3.13
N GLY A 262 -33.05 6.54 3.02
CA GLY A 262 -32.05 6.17 2.01
C GLY A 262 -31.41 4.79 2.18
N PHE A 263 -31.72 4.04 3.27
CA PHE A 263 -31.28 2.64 3.38
C PHE A 263 -32.09 1.69 2.50
N ASP A 264 -33.37 2.04 2.24
CA ASP A 264 -34.32 1.17 1.56
C ASP A 264 -34.76 1.72 0.18
N GLN A 265 -34.51 3.00 -0.10
CA GLN A 265 -34.98 3.70 -1.29
C GLN A 265 -33.92 4.64 -1.85
N ASP A 266 -33.78 4.65 -3.18
CA ASP A 266 -32.88 5.59 -3.89
C ASP A 266 -33.56 6.92 -4.23
N SER A 267 -34.90 6.99 -4.12
CA SER A 267 -35.70 8.21 -4.32
C SER A 267 -36.97 8.17 -3.48
N VAL A 268 -37.43 9.34 -3.04
CA VAL A 268 -38.65 9.48 -2.24
C VAL A 268 -39.39 10.74 -2.63
N GLU A 269 -40.73 10.69 -2.65
CA GLU A 269 -41.55 11.88 -2.67
C GLU A 269 -41.61 12.48 -1.27
N ALA A 270 -41.11 13.71 -1.11
CA ALA A 270 -41.03 14.39 0.16
C ALA A 270 -41.86 15.67 0.16
N LYS A 271 -42.44 15.97 1.32
CA LYS A 271 -43.18 17.23 1.54
C LYS A 271 -42.23 18.25 2.16
N ILE A 272 -42.21 19.46 1.61
CA ILE A 272 -41.47 20.58 2.19
C ILE A 272 -42.20 20.99 3.47
N LEU A 273 -41.47 20.96 4.59
CA LEU A 273 -41.96 21.41 5.89
C LEU A 273 -41.64 22.90 6.13
N GLU A 274 -40.40 23.30 5.83
CA GLU A 274 -39.91 24.65 6.03
C GLU A 274 -38.98 25.07 4.91
N VAL A 275 -38.93 26.37 4.63
CA VAL A 275 -37.98 27.02 3.70
C VAL A 275 -37.38 28.22 4.40
N HIS A 276 -36.05 28.25 4.53
CA HIS A 276 -35.33 29.37 5.10
C HIS A 276 -34.37 29.94 4.05
N THR A 277 -34.33 31.26 3.97
CA THR A 277 -33.41 31.97 3.06
C THR A 277 -32.40 32.74 3.91
N GLN A 278 -31.12 32.48 3.69
CA GLN A 278 -30.04 33.19 4.35
C GLN A 278 -28.95 33.50 3.33
N ASP A 279 -28.58 34.76 3.20
CA ASP A 279 -27.66 35.25 2.18
C ASP A 279 -28.11 34.81 0.77
N ASP A 280 -27.27 34.16 -0.01
CA ASP A 280 -27.58 33.64 -1.35
C ASP A 280 -27.99 32.14 -1.35
N GLN A 281 -28.31 31.56 -0.16
CA GLN A 281 -28.67 30.15 -0.03
C GLN A 281 -30.11 29.98 0.42
N VAL A 282 -30.77 28.96 -0.13
CA VAL A 282 -32.12 28.54 0.29
C VAL A 282 -31.99 27.16 0.94
N LEU A 283 -32.37 27.08 2.20
CA LEU A 283 -32.45 25.84 2.95
C LEU A 283 -33.86 25.30 2.92
N VAL A 284 -34.02 24.05 2.56
CA VAL A 284 -35.34 23.39 2.50
C VAL A 284 -35.34 22.22 3.47
N ILE A 285 -36.26 22.20 4.41
CA ILE A 285 -36.48 21.09 5.33
C ILE A 285 -37.66 20.28 4.83
N THR A 286 -37.46 18.96 4.68
CA THR A 286 -38.48 18.04 4.19
C THR A 286 -38.87 17.02 5.27
N ASP A 287 -40.04 16.40 5.13
CA ASP A 287 -40.48 15.34 6.05
C ASP A 287 -39.68 14.04 5.88
N LYS A 288 -39.16 13.79 4.66
CA LYS A 288 -38.32 12.61 4.33
C LYS A 288 -37.15 12.99 3.44
N THR A 289 -36.06 12.25 3.55
CA THR A 289 -34.92 12.38 2.67
C THR A 289 -34.23 11.03 2.40
N VAL A 290 -33.65 10.87 1.19
CA VAL A 290 -32.71 9.80 0.86
C VAL A 290 -31.27 10.26 0.96
N LEU A 291 -31.03 11.57 1.08
CA LEU A 291 -29.69 12.15 1.17
C LEU A 291 -29.09 11.87 2.55
N PHE A 292 -27.90 11.28 2.55
CA PHE A 292 -27.18 10.95 3.77
C PHE A 292 -26.45 12.15 4.35
N THR A 293 -26.54 12.36 5.65
CA THR A 293 -25.81 13.43 6.33
C THR A 293 -24.41 12.96 6.76
N GLU A 294 -23.43 13.87 6.75
CA GLU A 294 -22.12 13.58 7.29
C GLU A 294 -22.19 13.09 8.74
N MET A 295 -22.00 11.81 8.99
CA MET A 295 -21.97 11.20 10.31
C MET A 295 -20.95 10.08 10.40
N GLY A 296 -20.24 9.99 11.51
CA GLY A 296 -19.34 8.87 11.78
C GLY A 296 -18.13 8.75 10.83
N GLY A 297 -17.76 9.82 10.11
CA GLY A 297 -16.62 9.84 9.16
C GLY A 297 -16.99 9.37 7.75
N GLN A 298 -18.26 9.27 7.42
CA GLN A 298 -18.77 9.11 6.06
C GLN A 298 -19.05 10.48 5.46
N GLU A 299 -18.79 10.64 4.15
CA GLU A 299 -19.17 11.85 3.41
C GLU A 299 -20.68 11.86 3.17
N GLY A 300 -21.30 13.02 3.28
CA GLY A 300 -22.71 13.24 2.96
C GLY A 300 -22.93 13.39 1.44
N ASP A 301 -24.17 13.20 0.99
CA ASP A 301 -24.59 13.37 -0.40
C ASP A 301 -24.71 14.85 -0.80
#